data_86df0d579a3a26fc4f039eb1dae112fc
#
_entry.id   86df0d579a3a26fc4f039eb1dae112fc
#
_cell.length_a   1.000
_cell.length_b   1.000
_cell.length_c   1.000
_cell.angle_alpha   90.00
_cell.angle_beta   90.00
_cell.angle_gamma   90.00
#
_symmetry.space_group_name_H-M   'P 1'
#
loop_
_entity.id
_entity.type
_entity.pdbx_description
1 polymer ?
#
loop_
_entity_poly.entity_id
_entity_poly.type
_entity_poly.pdbx_seq_one_letter_code
_entity_poly.pdbx_strand_id
1 'polypeptide(L)'
;MLKVLIADDEEKICQLIIKLINWEEMGLKIAATASNGIEALEQAEICKPEIVITDIRMPGIDGMELIRKVKEKLPDTEIIIISGYRHFEYAQTAIRYGVRNYLLKPIKKEELRDTLQKIADINREKNE
;
A
#
# COMPACT_ATOMS: atom_id res chain seq x y z
N MET A 1 -7.42 11.41 -10.36
CA MET A 1 -6.95 10.02 -10.15
C MET A 1 -6.48 9.83 -8.73
N LEU A 2 -6.74 8.68 -8.16
CA LEU A 2 -6.25 8.34 -6.84
C LEU A 2 -4.74 8.07 -6.90
N LYS A 3 -4.01 8.59 -5.94
CA LYS A 3 -2.56 8.44 -5.89
C LYS A 3 -2.17 7.21 -5.10
N VAL A 4 -1.21 6.46 -5.63
CA VAL A 4 -0.70 5.23 -5.02
C VAL A 4 0.79 5.38 -4.73
N LEU A 5 1.18 5.05 -3.50
CA LEU A 5 2.56 4.96 -3.09
C LEU A 5 2.91 3.48 -2.92
N ILE A 6 4.01 3.04 -3.50
CA ILE A 6 4.49 1.66 -3.37
C ILE A 6 5.80 1.66 -2.60
N ALA A 7 5.87 0.90 -1.51
CA ALA A 7 7.06 0.79 -0.68
C ALA A 7 7.50 -0.66 -0.54
N ASP A 8 8.70 -0.96 -1.02
CA ASP A 8 9.32 -2.28 -0.89
C ASP A 8 10.83 -2.10 -1.08
N ASP A 9 11.63 -2.73 -0.25
CA ASP A 9 13.09 -2.63 -0.35
C ASP A 9 13.65 -3.40 -1.55
N GLU A 10 12.84 -4.26 -2.17
CA GLU A 10 13.20 -4.93 -3.41
C GLU A 10 12.62 -4.17 -4.60
N GLU A 11 13.49 -3.48 -5.33
CA GLU A 11 13.09 -2.69 -6.49
C GLU A 11 12.34 -3.52 -7.53
N LYS A 12 12.73 -4.79 -7.69
CA LYS A 12 12.07 -5.71 -8.62
C LYS A 12 10.61 -5.93 -8.29
N ILE A 13 10.27 -5.93 -6.99
CA ILE A 13 8.89 -6.08 -6.54
C ILE A 13 8.09 -4.84 -6.88
N CYS A 14 8.64 -3.65 -6.64
CA CYS A 14 7.99 -2.40 -7.02
C CYS A 14 7.70 -2.38 -8.52
N GLN A 15 8.68 -2.75 -9.34
CA GLN A 15 8.53 -2.78 -10.79
C GLN A 15 7.49 -3.82 -11.22
N LEU A 16 7.47 -4.97 -10.57
CA LEU A 16 6.49 -6.01 -10.86
C LEU A 16 5.07 -5.50 -10.59
N ILE A 17 4.86 -4.87 -9.44
CA ILE A 17 3.55 -4.32 -9.08
C ILE A 17 3.09 -3.30 -10.11
N ILE A 18 3.99 -2.41 -10.52
CA ILE A 18 3.69 -1.38 -11.52
C ILE A 18 3.26 -2.02 -12.85
N LYS A 19 3.93 -3.10 -13.25
CA LYS A 19 3.65 -3.77 -14.53
C LYS A 19 2.39 -4.63 -14.50
N LEU A 20 2.03 -5.16 -13.34
CA LEU A 20 0.89 -6.08 -13.22
C LEU A 20 -0.46 -5.41 -13.44
N ILE A 21 -0.58 -4.15 -13.15
CA ILE A 21 -1.86 -3.45 -13.08
C ILE A 21 -1.93 -2.38 -14.18
N ASN A 22 -3.09 -2.25 -14.79
CA ASN A 22 -3.37 -1.12 -15.67
C ASN A 22 -3.98 -0.01 -14.81
N TRP A 23 -3.10 0.77 -14.19
CA TRP A 23 -3.47 1.80 -13.23
C TRP A 23 -4.44 2.84 -13.80
N GLU A 24 -4.15 3.29 -15.00
CA GLU A 24 -4.95 4.33 -15.65
C GLU A 24 -6.40 3.90 -15.86
N GLU A 25 -6.62 2.67 -16.29
CA GLU A 25 -7.98 2.14 -16.47
C GLU A 25 -8.77 2.12 -15.17
N MET A 26 -8.08 1.98 -14.05
CA MET A 26 -8.70 1.94 -12.73
C MET A 26 -8.87 3.31 -12.10
N GLY A 27 -8.46 4.37 -12.78
CA GLY A 27 -8.50 5.71 -12.23
C GLY A 27 -7.43 5.95 -11.16
N LEU A 28 -6.34 5.21 -11.23
CA LEU A 28 -5.23 5.26 -10.27
C LEU A 28 -3.97 5.73 -10.96
N LYS A 29 -3.04 6.29 -10.19
CA LYS A 29 -1.71 6.60 -10.71
C LYS A 29 -0.66 6.34 -9.64
N ILE A 30 0.52 5.89 -10.06
CA ILE A 30 1.66 5.72 -9.16
C ILE A 30 2.26 7.11 -8.93
N ALA A 31 2.11 7.63 -7.72
CA ALA A 31 2.64 8.95 -7.37
C ALA A 31 4.09 8.88 -6.95
N ALA A 32 4.50 7.79 -6.30
CA ALA A 32 5.87 7.61 -5.86
C ALA A 32 6.15 6.15 -5.53
N THR A 33 7.43 5.79 -5.51
CA THR A 33 7.90 4.51 -4.98
C THR A 33 8.94 4.81 -3.90
N ALA A 34 9.11 3.90 -2.96
CA ALA A 34 10.08 4.05 -1.89
C ALA A 34 10.74 2.71 -1.61
N SER A 35 12.01 2.73 -1.27
CA SER A 35 12.81 1.52 -1.02
C SER A 35 13.04 1.24 0.46
N ASN A 36 12.54 2.07 1.34
CA ASN A 36 12.62 1.88 2.79
C ASN A 36 11.50 2.67 3.47
N GLY A 37 11.31 2.40 4.76
CA GLY A 37 10.20 3.00 5.50
C GLY A 37 10.33 4.50 5.71
N ILE A 38 11.54 5.01 5.87
CA ILE A 38 11.78 6.44 6.05
C ILE A 38 11.41 7.21 4.79
N GLU A 39 11.90 6.72 3.64
CA GLU A 39 11.58 7.30 2.34
C GLU A 39 10.08 7.23 2.06
N ALA A 40 9.45 6.10 2.41
CA ALA A 40 8.02 5.92 2.23
C ALA A 40 7.22 6.94 3.04
N LEU A 41 7.62 7.19 4.28
CA LEU A 41 6.94 8.17 5.12
C LEU A 41 7.09 9.59 4.56
N GLU A 42 8.29 9.93 4.09
CA GLU A 42 8.53 11.22 3.46
C GLU A 42 7.66 11.42 2.22
N GLN A 43 7.60 10.40 1.37
CA GLN A 43 6.78 10.46 0.16
C GLN A 43 5.29 10.52 0.49
N ALA A 44 4.86 9.82 1.52
CA ALA A 44 3.47 9.88 1.96
C ALA A 44 3.08 11.30 2.41
N GLU A 45 3.98 11.99 3.09
CA GLU A 45 3.74 13.37 3.53
C GLU A 45 3.68 14.34 2.35
N ILE A 46 4.52 14.11 1.32
CA ILE A 46 4.57 14.96 0.13
C ILE A 46 3.36 14.70 -0.78
N CYS A 47 3.10 13.43 -1.10
CA CYS A 47 2.08 13.04 -2.08
C CYS A 47 0.67 12.98 -1.51
N LYS A 48 0.54 12.68 -0.22
CA LYS A 48 -0.73 12.42 0.44
C LYS A 48 -1.55 11.39 -0.35
N PRO A 49 -1.01 10.16 -0.50
CA PRO A 49 -1.66 9.15 -1.34
C PRO A 49 -2.96 8.64 -0.72
N GLU A 50 -3.89 8.25 -1.57
CA GLU A 50 -5.11 7.59 -1.13
C GLU A 50 -4.88 6.12 -0.84
N ILE A 51 -3.84 5.52 -1.44
CA ILE A 51 -3.50 4.11 -1.27
C ILE A 51 -1.99 3.96 -1.04
N VAL A 52 -1.60 3.18 -0.05
CA VAL A 52 -0.20 2.78 0.17
C VAL A 52 -0.12 1.27 0.07
N ILE A 53 0.76 0.77 -0.80
CA ILE A 53 1.08 -0.65 -0.91
C ILE A 53 2.46 -0.81 -0.28
N THR A 54 2.59 -1.60 0.76
CA THR A 54 3.85 -1.73 1.47
C THR A 54 4.16 -3.16 1.91
N ASP A 55 5.46 -3.48 1.97
CA ASP A 55 5.93 -4.68 2.66
C ASP A 55 6.03 -4.40 4.16
N ILE A 56 6.17 -5.44 4.96
CA ILE A 56 6.33 -5.32 6.41
C ILE A 56 7.79 -5.09 6.78
N ARG A 57 8.71 -5.87 6.21
CA ARG A 57 10.13 -5.76 6.54
C ARG A 57 10.88 -4.89 5.57
N MET A 58 11.31 -3.74 6.05
CA MET A 58 12.10 -2.78 5.29
C MET A 58 13.16 -2.16 6.19
N PRO A 59 14.32 -1.76 5.65
CA PRO A 59 15.32 -1.04 6.44
C PRO A 59 14.78 0.29 6.97
N GLY A 60 15.28 0.72 8.12
CA GLY A 60 14.86 1.96 8.76
C GLY A 60 13.62 1.72 9.60
N ILE A 61 12.51 2.30 9.21
CA ILE A 61 11.21 2.01 9.85
C ILE A 61 10.58 0.84 9.11
N ASP A 62 10.12 -0.18 9.84
CA ASP A 62 9.43 -1.30 9.20
C ASP A 62 8.03 -0.90 8.74
N GLY A 63 7.38 -1.78 7.97
CA GLY A 63 6.07 -1.51 7.42
C GLY A 63 4.99 -1.26 8.46
N MET A 64 5.06 -1.89 9.61
CA MET A 64 4.07 -1.70 10.68
C MET A 64 4.18 -0.31 11.29
N GLU A 65 5.39 0.17 11.53
CA GLU A 65 5.63 1.51 12.03
C GLU A 65 5.22 2.56 10.99
N LEU A 66 5.51 2.28 9.71
CA LEU A 66 5.08 3.15 8.61
C LEU A 66 3.56 3.28 8.59
N ILE A 67 2.85 2.16 8.70
CA ILE A 67 1.38 2.14 8.70
C ILE A 67 0.84 2.98 9.85
N ARG A 68 1.39 2.80 11.04
CA ARG A 68 0.96 3.56 12.21
C ARG A 68 1.10 5.07 11.98
N LYS A 69 2.26 5.48 11.49
CA LYS A 69 2.54 6.91 11.24
C LYS A 69 1.68 7.48 10.11
N VAL A 70 1.49 6.72 9.04
CA VAL A 70 0.63 7.17 7.94
C VAL A 70 -0.81 7.33 8.41
N LYS A 71 -1.33 6.38 9.18
CA LYS A 71 -2.70 6.44 9.67
C LYS A 71 -2.92 7.58 10.66
N GLU A 72 -1.90 7.96 11.42
CA GLU A 72 -2.00 9.11 12.31
C GLU A 72 -2.16 10.42 11.55
N LYS A 73 -1.42 10.58 10.45
CA LYS A 73 -1.40 11.81 9.65
C LYS A 73 -2.44 11.82 8.54
N LEU A 74 -2.73 10.67 7.97
CA LEU A 74 -3.62 10.50 6.82
C LEU A 74 -4.60 9.36 7.13
N PRO A 75 -5.56 9.58 8.04
CA PRO A 75 -6.42 8.49 8.50
C PRO A 75 -7.29 7.86 7.42
N ASP A 76 -7.55 8.56 6.33
CA ASP A 76 -8.37 8.05 5.22
C ASP A 76 -7.57 7.26 4.19
N THR A 77 -6.23 7.25 4.30
CA THR A 77 -5.40 6.48 3.37
C THR A 77 -5.61 4.98 3.60
N GLU A 78 -5.90 4.27 2.52
CA GLU A 78 -6.04 2.82 2.55
C GLU A 78 -4.67 2.16 2.41
N ILE A 79 -4.44 1.13 3.21
CA ILE A 79 -3.16 0.41 3.21
C ILE A 79 -3.39 -1.01 2.67
N ILE A 80 -2.51 -1.43 1.75
CA ILE A 80 -2.44 -2.81 1.30
C ILE A 80 -1.06 -3.34 1.70
N ILE A 81 -1.03 -4.38 2.52
CA ILE A 81 0.23 -5.04 2.88
C ILE A 81 0.45 -6.19 1.91
N ILE A 82 1.64 -6.25 1.31
CA ILE A 82 2.06 -7.36 0.47
C ILE A 82 3.35 -7.91 1.08
N SER A 83 3.31 -9.12 1.63
CA SER A 83 4.44 -9.67 2.35
C SER A 83 4.60 -11.17 2.13
N GLY A 84 5.85 -11.64 2.23
CA GLY A 84 6.16 -13.06 2.23
C GLY A 84 6.00 -13.70 3.60
N TYR A 85 5.72 -12.92 4.63
CA TYR A 85 5.64 -13.41 6.01
C TYR A 85 4.21 -13.75 6.38
N ARG A 86 3.99 -15.01 6.78
CA ARG A 86 2.69 -15.53 7.19
C ARG A 86 2.53 -15.50 8.71
N HIS A 87 2.90 -14.37 9.31
CA HIS A 87 2.81 -14.24 10.76
C HIS A 87 1.46 -13.65 11.16
N PHE A 88 0.74 -14.43 11.89
CA PHE A 88 -0.57 -14.06 12.43
C PHE A 88 -0.50 -12.75 13.23
N GLU A 89 0.58 -12.56 13.97
CA GLU A 89 0.79 -11.35 14.77
C GLU A 89 0.83 -10.07 13.94
N TYR A 90 1.45 -10.12 12.76
CA TYR A 90 1.49 -8.97 11.87
C TYR A 90 0.11 -8.63 11.34
N ALA A 91 -0.67 -9.66 10.98
CA ALA A 91 -2.04 -9.46 10.50
C ALA A 91 -2.91 -8.83 11.58
N GLN A 92 -2.81 -9.31 12.82
CA GLN A 92 -3.56 -8.76 13.94
C GLN A 92 -3.21 -7.29 14.19
N THR A 93 -1.92 -6.97 14.19
CA THR A 93 -1.45 -5.60 14.41
C THR A 93 -1.94 -4.68 13.29
N ALA A 94 -1.88 -5.16 12.05
CA ALA A 94 -2.35 -4.40 10.90
C ALA A 94 -3.84 -4.07 11.03
N ILE A 95 -4.64 -5.05 11.44
CA ILE A 95 -6.08 -4.84 11.65
C ILE A 95 -6.33 -3.76 12.70
N ARG A 96 -5.55 -3.75 13.78
CA ARG A 96 -5.67 -2.73 14.83
C ARG A 96 -5.43 -1.31 14.29
N TYR A 97 -4.58 -1.18 13.28
CA TYR A 97 -4.30 0.11 12.66
C TYR A 97 -5.23 0.42 11.48
N GLY A 98 -6.26 -0.41 11.28
CA GLY A 98 -7.26 -0.15 10.26
C GLY A 98 -6.92 -0.68 8.88
N VAL A 99 -5.91 -1.55 8.77
CA VAL A 99 -5.58 -2.18 7.50
C VAL A 99 -6.56 -3.32 7.23
N ARG A 100 -7.17 -3.30 6.06
CA ARG A 100 -8.16 -4.32 5.66
C ARG A 100 -7.61 -5.34 4.68
N ASN A 101 -6.46 -5.04 4.06
CA ASN A 101 -5.94 -5.83 2.96
C ASN A 101 -4.54 -6.32 3.25
N TYR A 102 -4.38 -7.62 3.35
CA TYR A 102 -3.11 -8.27 3.62
C TYR A 102 -2.93 -9.38 2.57
N LEU A 103 -2.04 -9.16 1.62
CA LEU A 103 -1.77 -10.10 0.53
C LEU A 103 -0.43 -10.77 0.73
N LEU A 104 -0.34 -12.05 0.37
CA LEU A 104 0.90 -12.81 0.51
C LEU A 104 1.65 -12.90 -0.81
N LYS A 105 2.97 -12.82 -0.74
CA LYS A 105 3.84 -13.11 -1.88
C LYS A 105 3.84 -14.62 -2.16
N PRO A 106 3.91 -15.07 -3.41
CA PRO A 106 4.07 -14.28 -4.62
C PRO A 106 2.81 -13.50 -5.00
N ILE A 107 3.02 -12.32 -5.56
CA ILE A 107 1.92 -11.41 -5.91
C ILE A 107 1.10 -11.99 -7.06
N LYS A 108 -0.20 -12.07 -6.87
CA LYS A 108 -1.15 -12.54 -7.89
C LYS A 108 -1.89 -11.33 -8.46
N LYS A 109 -1.82 -11.19 -9.78
CA LYS A 109 -2.41 -10.06 -10.49
C LYS A 109 -3.89 -9.85 -10.15
N GLU A 110 -4.69 -10.91 -10.23
CA GLU A 110 -6.12 -10.81 -9.99
C GLU A 110 -6.45 -10.40 -8.56
N GLU A 111 -5.72 -10.95 -7.59
CA GLU A 111 -5.92 -10.63 -6.18
C GLU A 111 -5.61 -9.16 -5.90
N LEU A 112 -4.48 -8.66 -6.41
CA LEU A 112 -4.11 -7.26 -6.26
C LEU A 112 -5.11 -6.35 -6.99
N ARG A 113 -5.47 -6.70 -8.22
CA ARG A 113 -6.42 -5.91 -8.99
C ARG A 113 -7.78 -5.81 -8.29
N ASP A 114 -8.29 -6.93 -7.79
CA ASP A 114 -9.58 -6.95 -7.10
C ASP A 114 -9.56 -6.11 -5.83
N THR A 115 -8.45 -6.18 -5.08
CA THR A 115 -8.26 -5.36 -3.88
C THR A 115 -8.27 -3.87 -4.22
N LEU A 116 -7.51 -3.49 -5.24
CA LEU A 116 -7.45 -2.10 -5.69
C LEU A 116 -8.80 -1.61 -6.21
N GLN A 117 -9.52 -2.46 -6.92
CA GLN A 117 -10.83 -2.10 -7.46
C GLN A 117 -11.84 -1.83 -6.34
N LYS A 118 -11.82 -2.64 -5.31
CA LYS A 118 -12.70 -2.42 -4.14
C LYS A 118 -12.42 -1.09 -3.48
N ILE A 119 -11.14 -0.76 -3.31
CA ILE A 119 -10.75 0.51 -2.71
C ILE A 119 -11.18 1.69 -3.60
N ALA A 120 -10.95 1.57 -4.90
CA ALA A 120 -11.34 2.60 -5.85
C ALA A 120 -12.84 2.83 -5.85
N ASP A 121 -13.62 1.75 -5.79
CA ASP A 121 -15.09 1.84 -5.77
C ASP A 121 -15.59 2.51 -4.49
N ILE A 122 -15.06 2.14 -3.34
CA ILE A 122 -15.41 2.75 -2.05
C ILE A 122 -15.08 4.25 -2.06
N ASN A 123 -13.91 4.60 -2.57
CA ASN A 123 -13.48 6.00 -2.65
C ASN A 123 -14.39 6.81 -3.56
N ARG A 124 -14.82 6.21 -4.68
CA ARG A 124 -15.74 6.86 -5.62
C ARG A 124 -17.10 7.12 -4.96
N GLU A 125 -17.62 6.15 -4.20
CA GLU A 125 -18.88 6.31 -3.47
C GLU A 125 -18.81 7.44 -2.46
N LYS A 126 -17.69 7.57 -1.74
CA LYS A 126 -17.51 8.65 -0.76
C LYS A 126 -17.50 10.03 -1.37
N ASN A 127 -17.10 10.14 -2.64
CA ASN A 127 -16.99 11.42 -3.34
C ASN A 127 -18.23 11.80 -4.16
N GLU A 128 -19.20 10.93 -4.16
CA GLU A 128 -20.51 11.22 -4.73
C GLU A 128 -21.44 11.80 -3.63
#